data_c4307287f5d080856a0a8941f97c6faa
#
_entry.id   c4307287f5d080856a0a8941f97c6faa
#
_cell.length_a   1.000
_cell.length_b   1.000
_cell.length_c   1.000
_cell.angle_alpha   90.00
_cell.angle_beta   90.00
_cell.angle_gamma   90.00
#
_symmetry.space_group_name_H-M   'P 1'
#
loop_
_entity.id
_entity.type
_entity.pdbx_description
1 polymer ?
#
loop_
_entity_poly.entity_id
_entity_poly.type
_entity_poly.pdbx_seq_one_letter_code
_entity_poly.pdbx_strand_id
1 'polypeptide(L)'
;MTNAKINSGDPHPRRRVAVLDTEMSYVDTGEGDPVVFLHGNPTSSYLWRNIIPYLSELGRCLAPDLVGMGQSGKSPASTYRFVDHARYLEAWFEAMNLTSNVTLVIHDWGSALGFHRATRYPKQIQAIAYMEAIAMPMRWEDFGEVEPIFRRLRSEKGEQMILEENFFVERILPGAILRKLSDQEMSAYRAPFLAREARLPTLVWPRQIPVEGEPADVTAIVESYGKAMSQSALPKLLVVGEPGAILRGRILESCRKWPNQSEVKVKGLHFLQEDSPHEIGAALQEFVKSVPQK
;
A
#
# COMPACT_ATOMS: atom_id res chain seq x y z
N MET A 1 13.76 7.59 -23.83
CA MET A 1 12.65 7.33 -22.91
C MET A 1 11.66 8.45 -23.09
N THR A 2 10.49 8.17 -23.63
CA THR A 2 9.41 9.17 -23.79
C THR A 2 8.97 9.60 -22.40
N ASN A 3 9.02 10.91 -22.11
CA ASN A 3 8.42 11.49 -20.90
C ASN A 3 6.88 11.31 -20.99
N ALA A 4 6.41 10.12 -20.69
CA ALA A 4 4.97 9.88 -20.61
C ALA A 4 4.41 10.77 -19.50
N LYS A 5 3.37 11.54 -19.82
CA LYS A 5 2.77 12.49 -18.89
C LYS A 5 2.03 11.73 -17.79
N ILE A 6 2.31 12.04 -16.54
CA ILE A 6 1.54 11.52 -15.39
C ILE A 6 0.09 12.05 -15.51
N ASN A 7 -0.88 11.14 -15.59
CA ASN A 7 -2.28 11.48 -15.70
C ASN A 7 -2.86 11.76 -14.30
N SER A 8 -3.54 12.89 -14.16
CA SER A 8 -4.29 13.25 -12.95
C SER A 8 -5.69 12.62 -12.88
N GLY A 9 -6.25 12.19 -14.02
CA GLY A 9 -7.51 11.47 -14.07
C GLY A 9 -7.33 9.98 -13.76
N ASP A 10 -8.38 9.35 -13.23
CA ASP A 10 -8.46 7.90 -13.05
C ASP A 10 -9.45 7.31 -14.07
N PRO A 11 -8.96 6.72 -15.16
CA PRO A 11 -9.80 6.20 -16.22
C PRO A 11 -10.34 4.79 -15.96
N HIS A 12 -9.91 4.15 -14.85
CA HIS A 12 -10.19 2.74 -14.63
C HIS A 12 -11.63 2.50 -14.15
N PRO A 13 -12.29 1.46 -14.72
CA PRO A 13 -13.63 1.08 -14.29
C PRO A 13 -13.62 0.61 -12.84
N ARG A 14 -14.64 1.01 -12.08
CA ARG A 14 -14.80 0.63 -10.68
C ARG A 14 -15.99 -0.28 -10.50
N ARG A 15 -15.83 -1.24 -9.61
CA ARG A 15 -16.88 -2.15 -9.15
C ARG A 15 -17.00 -2.10 -7.63
N ARG A 16 -18.03 -2.72 -7.10
CA ARG A 16 -18.26 -2.87 -5.67
C ARG A 16 -18.63 -4.30 -5.35
N VAL A 17 -18.22 -4.77 -4.20
CA VAL A 17 -18.58 -6.08 -3.67
C VAL A 17 -18.87 -5.97 -2.18
N ALA A 18 -19.91 -6.65 -1.73
CA ALA A 18 -20.21 -6.78 -0.31
C ALA A 18 -19.12 -7.61 0.39
N VAL A 19 -18.63 -7.11 1.52
CA VAL A 19 -17.65 -7.78 2.36
C VAL A 19 -18.07 -7.64 3.82
N LEU A 20 -18.29 -8.75 4.49
CA LEU A 20 -18.76 -8.76 5.89
C LEU A 20 -19.99 -7.86 6.10
N ASP A 21 -19.81 -6.75 6.78
CA ASP A 21 -20.84 -5.79 7.18
C ASP A 21 -20.78 -4.45 6.42
N THR A 22 -20.01 -4.39 5.33
CA THR A 22 -19.84 -3.21 4.47
C THR A 22 -19.63 -3.60 3.01
N GLU A 23 -19.17 -2.69 2.17
CA GLU A 23 -18.77 -2.96 0.80
C GLU A 23 -17.38 -2.40 0.49
N MET A 24 -16.66 -3.05 -0.41
CA MET A 24 -15.40 -2.53 -0.94
C MET A 24 -15.54 -2.16 -2.41
N SER A 25 -15.09 -0.94 -2.73
CA SER A 25 -14.88 -0.48 -4.10
C SER A 25 -13.52 -0.98 -4.60
N TYR A 26 -13.43 -1.31 -5.86
CA TYR A 26 -12.17 -1.75 -6.47
C TYR A 26 -12.14 -1.46 -7.97
N VAL A 27 -10.94 -1.23 -8.48
CA VAL A 27 -10.67 -1.26 -9.92
C VAL A 27 -10.60 -2.71 -10.38
N ASP A 28 -11.18 -3.02 -11.55
CA ASP A 28 -11.14 -4.34 -12.18
C ASP A 28 -10.98 -4.17 -13.69
N THR A 29 -9.79 -4.48 -14.20
CA THR A 29 -9.46 -4.33 -15.62
C THR A 29 -8.44 -5.37 -16.06
N GLY A 30 -8.45 -5.75 -17.34
CA GLY A 30 -7.64 -6.83 -17.89
C GLY A 30 -8.23 -8.20 -17.59
N GLU A 31 -7.57 -9.24 -18.10
CA GLU A 31 -7.98 -10.64 -17.97
C GLU A 31 -6.76 -11.52 -17.67
N GLY A 32 -6.98 -12.73 -17.14
CA GLY A 32 -5.93 -13.70 -16.81
C GLY A 32 -5.61 -13.76 -15.32
N ASP A 33 -4.36 -14.10 -14.97
CA ASP A 33 -3.91 -14.25 -13.59
C ASP A 33 -4.02 -12.92 -12.83
N PRO A 34 -4.50 -12.96 -11.57
CA PRO A 34 -4.76 -11.72 -10.83
C PRO A 34 -3.48 -11.00 -10.39
N VAL A 35 -3.43 -9.70 -10.68
CA VAL A 35 -2.46 -8.75 -10.16
C VAL A 35 -3.19 -7.81 -9.19
N VAL A 36 -2.94 -7.96 -7.90
CA VAL A 36 -3.64 -7.22 -6.84
C VAL A 36 -2.77 -6.11 -6.30
N PHE A 37 -3.27 -4.88 -6.39
CA PHE A 37 -2.58 -3.66 -5.95
C PHE A 37 -3.13 -3.21 -4.59
N LEU A 38 -2.30 -3.22 -3.55
CA LEU A 38 -2.70 -2.80 -2.21
C LEU A 38 -2.05 -1.48 -1.84
N HIS A 39 -2.89 -0.47 -1.65
CA HIS A 39 -2.49 0.86 -1.19
C HIS A 39 -2.40 0.93 0.34
N GLY A 40 -1.91 2.06 0.86
CA GLY A 40 -1.88 2.36 2.29
C GLY A 40 -2.48 3.71 2.64
N ASN A 41 -1.97 4.32 3.70
CA ASN A 41 -2.47 5.56 4.27
C ASN A 41 -1.79 6.81 3.66
N PRO A 42 -2.50 7.87 3.26
CA PRO A 42 -3.96 8.08 3.22
C PRO A 42 -4.54 7.90 1.81
N THR A 43 -4.06 6.92 1.07
CA THR A 43 -4.34 6.77 -0.35
C THR A 43 -5.53 5.83 -0.64
N SER A 44 -5.68 5.47 -1.90
CA SER A 44 -6.69 4.54 -2.42
C SER A 44 -6.15 3.87 -3.69
N SER A 45 -6.96 3.11 -4.39
CA SER A 45 -6.63 2.59 -5.73
C SER A 45 -6.21 3.68 -6.73
N TYR A 46 -6.60 4.95 -6.51
CA TYR A 46 -6.17 6.09 -7.30
C TYR A 46 -4.64 6.21 -7.40
N LEU A 47 -3.90 5.79 -6.38
CA LEU A 47 -2.45 5.77 -6.37
C LEU A 47 -1.86 4.96 -7.53
N TRP A 48 -2.56 3.93 -7.98
CA TRP A 48 -2.11 2.99 -9.00
C TRP A 48 -2.51 3.37 -10.44
N ARG A 49 -3.27 4.49 -10.63
CA ARG A 49 -3.88 4.88 -11.92
C ARG A 49 -2.93 4.94 -13.11
N ASN A 50 -1.67 5.34 -12.88
CA ASN A 50 -0.65 5.43 -13.93
C ASN A 50 0.21 4.16 -14.06
N ILE A 51 0.05 3.17 -13.17
CA ILE A 51 0.79 1.90 -13.16
C ILE A 51 -0.04 0.77 -13.76
N ILE A 52 -1.31 0.67 -13.43
CA ILE A 52 -2.24 -0.36 -13.91
C ILE A 52 -2.17 -0.55 -15.44
N PRO A 53 -2.06 0.50 -16.30
CA PRO A 53 -2.00 0.32 -17.75
C PRO A 53 -0.82 -0.51 -18.26
N TYR A 54 0.26 -0.62 -17.50
CA TYR A 54 1.42 -1.45 -17.84
C TYR A 54 1.16 -2.96 -17.68
N LEU A 55 0.14 -3.32 -16.90
CA LEU A 55 -0.12 -4.69 -16.48
C LEU A 55 -1.45 -5.24 -16.96
N SER A 56 -2.39 -4.39 -17.39
CA SER A 56 -3.74 -4.81 -17.78
C SER A 56 -3.81 -5.70 -19.03
N GLU A 57 -2.74 -5.75 -19.84
CA GLU A 57 -2.60 -6.69 -20.95
C GLU A 57 -1.92 -8.01 -20.54
N LEU A 58 -1.36 -8.07 -19.33
CA LEU A 58 -0.62 -9.23 -18.83
C LEU A 58 -1.41 -10.03 -17.78
N GLY A 59 -2.43 -9.45 -17.19
CA GLY A 59 -3.23 -10.07 -16.16
C GLY A 59 -4.44 -9.23 -15.77
N ARG A 60 -5.30 -9.81 -14.93
CA ARG A 60 -6.44 -9.10 -14.35
C ARG A 60 -5.98 -8.21 -13.20
N CYS A 61 -5.94 -6.91 -13.44
CA CYS A 61 -5.54 -5.90 -12.47
C CYS A 61 -6.70 -5.56 -11.54
N LEU A 62 -6.50 -5.79 -10.25
CA LEU A 62 -7.47 -5.58 -9.19
C LEU A 62 -6.87 -4.63 -8.14
N ALA A 63 -7.49 -3.48 -7.93
CA ALA A 63 -7.03 -2.51 -6.93
C ALA A 63 -8.17 -2.13 -5.98
N PRO A 64 -8.33 -2.84 -4.83
CA PRO A 64 -9.34 -2.48 -3.85
C PRO A 64 -8.98 -1.19 -3.12
N ASP A 65 -9.99 -0.39 -2.81
CA ASP A 65 -9.93 0.63 -1.79
C ASP A 65 -10.15 -0.03 -0.42
N LEU A 66 -9.26 0.19 0.53
CA LEU A 66 -9.44 -0.32 1.89
C LEU A 66 -10.69 0.28 2.54
N VAL A 67 -11.33 -0.46 3.45
CA VAL A 67 -12.54 -0.01 4.15
C VAL A 67 -12.30 1.34 4.83
N GLY A 68 -13.21 2.29 4.63
CA GLY A 68 -13.10 3.67 5.11
C GLY A 68 -12.18 4.57 4.28
N MET A 69 -11.62 4.07 3.18
CA MET A 69 -10.72 4.80 2.29
C MET A 69 -11.23 4.77 0.84
N GLY A 70 -10.79 5.69 0.01
CA GLY A 70 -11.22 5.79 -1.37
C GLY A 70 -12.75 5.85 -1.51
N GLN A 71 -13.31 4.96 -2.30
CA GLN A 71 -14.76 4.85 -2.53
C GLN A 71 -15.40 3.65 -1.78
N SER A 72 -14.64 2.95 -0.94
CA SER A 72 -15.17 1.87 -0.11
C SER A 72 -16.08 2.38 1.00
N GLY A 73 -16.99 1.52 1.45
CA GLY A 73 -17.83 1.77 2.61
C GLY A 73 -17.01 1.92 3.90
N LYS A 74 -17.67 2.40 4.94
CA LYS A 74 -17.08 2.58 6.27
C LYS A 74 -17.27 1.31 7.11
N SER A 75 -16.40 1.08 8.09
CA SER A 75 -16.62 0.08 9.12
C SER A 75 -17.79 0.53 10.02
N PRO A 76 -18.87 -0.26 10.16
CA PRO A 76 -19.98 0.10 11.08
C PRO A 76 -19.55 0.24 12.53
N ALA A 77 -18.55 -0.55 12.94
CA ALA A 77 -17.94 -0.47 14.28
C ALA A 77 -16.98 0.71 14.45
N SER A 78 -16.72 1.48 13.38
CA SER A 78 -15.73 2.58 13.35
C SER A 78 -14.34 2.14 13.81
N THR A 79 -13.98 0.88 13.62
CA THR A 79 -12.67 0.33 13.92
C THR A 79 -11.88 0.19 12.61
N TYR A 80 -10.62 0.63 12.65
CA TYR A 80 -9.74 0.66 11.49
C TYR A 80 -8.32 0.21 11.87
N ARG A 81 -8.23 -0.73 12.82
CA ARG A 81 -6.95 -1.33 13.20
C ARG A 81 -6.43 -2.23 12.08
N PHE A 82 -5.16 -2.55 12.13
CA PHE A 82 -4.56 -3.48 11.16
C PHE A 82 -5.36 -4.78 11.02
N VAL A 83 -5.74 -5.39 12.15
CA VAL A 83 -6.49 -6.66 12.18
C VAL A 83 -7.90 -6.54 11.56
N ASP A 84 -8.54 -5.39 11.68
CA ASP A 84 -9.83 -5.12 11.05
C ASP A 84 -9.69 -5.06 9.53
N HIS A 85 -8.72 -4.28 9.04
CA HIS A 85 -8.42 -4.21 7.61
C HIS A 85 -7.99 -5.57 7.03
N ALA A 86 -7.19 -6.35 7.76
CA ALA A 86 -6.80 -7.69 7.33
C ALA A 86 -8.03 -8.59 7.16
N ARG A 87 -9.00 -8.54 8.09
CA ARG A 87 -10.24 -9.31 8.03
C ARG A 87 -11.13 -8.88 6.84
N TYR A 88 -11.29 -7.58 6.59
CA TYR A 88 -12.03 -7.09 5.43
C TYR A 88 -11.35 -7.48 4.11
N LEU A 89 -10.04 -7.36 4.05
CA LEU A 89 -9.28 -7.74 2.86
C LEU A 89 -9.37 -9.24 2.58
N GLU A 90 -9.34 -10.09 3.60
CA GLU A 90 -9.56 -11.54 3.44
C GLU A 90 -10.94 -11.83 2.84
N ALA A 91 -11.99 -11.23 3.39
CA ALA A 91 -13.34 -11.38 2.86
C ALA A 91 -13.46 -10.87 1.41
N TRP A 92 -12.73 -9.79 1.07
CA TRP A 92 -12.66 -9.32 -0.31
C TRP A 92 -11.97 -10.33 -1.24
N PHE A 93 -10.86 -10.93 -0.83
CA PHE A 93 -10.19 -11.97 -1.62
C PHE A 93 -11.08 -13.20 -1.83
N GLU A 94 -11.86 -13.59 -0.81
CA GLU A 94 -12.84 -14.67 -0.90
C GLU A 94 -13.98 -14.32 -1.88
N ALA A 95 -14.57 -13.13 -1.74
CA ALA A 95 -15.63 -12.65 -2.61
C ALA A 95 -15.20 -12.55 -4.09
N MET A 96 -13.92 -12.24 -4.32
CA MET A 96 -13.31 -12.17 -5.66
C MET A 96 -12.82 -13.53 -6.17
N ASN A 97 -12.95 -14.61 -5.38
CA ASN A 97 -12.47 -15.97 -5.67
C ASN A 97 -10.97 -16.01 -6.05
N LEU A 98 -10.12 -15.26 -5.34
CA LEU A 98 -8.68 -15.16 -5.60
C LEU A 98 -7.93 -16.27 -4.85
N THR A 99 -7.95 -17.48 -5.41
CA THR A 99 -7.47 -18.71 -4.74
C THR A 99 -6.12 -19.21 -5.24
N SER A 100 -5.60 -18.67 -6.34
CA SER A 100 -4.32 -19.12 -6.94
C SER A 100 -3.71 -18.02 -7.82
N ASN A 101 -2.44 -18.16 -8.12
CA ASN A 101 -1.67 -17.35 -9.07
C ASN A 101 -1.74 -15.83 -8.83
N VAL A 102 -1.94 -15.39 -7.59
CA VAL A 102 -2.02 -13.97 -7.29
C VAL A 102 -0.63 -13.35 -7.25
N THR A 103 -0.40 -12.33 -8.06
CA THR A 103 0.73 -11.41 -7.91
C THR A 103 0.30 -10.22 -7.06
N LEU A 104 1.01 -9.96 -5.98
CA LEU A 104 0.78 -8.80 -5.11
C LEU A 104 1.68 -7.63 -5.51
N VAL A 105 1.13 -6.44 -5.67
CA VAL A 105 1.86 -5.16 -5.83
C VAL A 105 1.47 -4.28 -4.65
N ILE A 106 2.40 -4.09 -3.72
CA ILE A 106 2.07 -3.61 -2.37
C ILE A 106 2.93 -2.43 -1.93
N HIS A 107 2.29 -1.49 -1.24
CA HIS A 107 2.90 -0.25 -0.77
C HIS A 107 2.37 0.12 0.62
N ASP A 108 3.21 0.72 1.48
CA ASP A 108 2.86 1.23 2.80
C ASP A 108 2.09 0.17 3.63
N TRP A 109 0.94 0.49 4.21
CA TRP A 109 0.10 -0.48 4.93
C TRP A 109 -0.44 -1.61 4.05
N GLY A 110 -0.62 -1.36 2.75
CA GLY A 110 -0.93 -2.42 1.80
C GLY A 110 0.19 -3.46 1.74
N SER A 111 1.44 -3.10 2.03
CA SER A 111 2.54 -4.06 2.13
C SER A 111 2.41 -4.95 3.36
N ALA A 112 2.09 -4.39 4.52
CA ALA A 112 1.87 -5.17 5.73
C ALA A 112 0.71 -6.15 5.56
N LEU A 113 -0.41 -5.69 4.98
CA LEU A 113 -1.57 -6.53 4.66
C LEU A 113 -1.21 -7.63 3.64
N GLY A 114 -0.47 -7.30 2.58
CA GLY A 114 -0.06 -8.24 1.55
C GLY A 114 0.93 -9.29 2.06
N PHE A 115 1.94 -8.92 2.83
CA PHE A 115 2.87 -9.85 3.45
C PHE A 115 2.17 -10.76 4.47
N HIS A 116 1.27 -10.19 5.29
CA HIS A 116 0.48 -10.98 6.23
C HIS A 116 -0.36 -12.04 5.50
N ARG A 117 -1.05 -11.64 4.41
CA ARG A 117 -1.81 -12.57 3.58
C ARG A 117 -0.92 -13.63 2.92
N ALA A 118 0.20 -13.24 2.33
CA ALA A 118 1.12 -14.18 1.70
C ALA A 118 1.67 -15.23 2.67
N THR A 119 1.83 -14.85 3.94
CA THR A 119 2.26 -15.77 5.01
C THR A 119 1.15 -16.74 5.41
N ARG A 120 -0.11 -16.29 5.44
CA ARG A 120 -1.26 -17.12 5.81
C ARG A 120 -1.73 -18.03 4.67
N TYR A 121 -1.62 -17.57 3.43
CA TYR A 121 -2.09 -18.26 2.24
C TYR A 121 -0.99 -18.40 1.17
N PRO A 122 0.15 -19.02 1.49
CA PRO A 122 1.33 -19.02 0.60
C PRO A 122 1.09 -19.72 -0.75
N LYS A 123 0.13 -20.65 -0.81
CA LYS A 123 -0.22 -21.37 -2.05
C LYS A 123 -1.03 -20.51 -3.03
N GLN A 124 -1.65 -19.43 -2.56
CA GLN A 124 -2.45 -18.55 -3.40
C GLN A 124 -1.60 -17.47 -4.09
N ILE A 125 -0.42 -17.17 -3.53
CA ILE A 125 0.45 -16.10 -4.01
C ILE A 125 1.55 -16.71 -4.89
N GLN A 126 1.75 -16.14 -6.08
CA GLN A 126 2.81 -16.56 -6.98
C GLN A 126 4.03 -15.62 -6.98
N ALA A 127 3.84 -14.31 -6.74
CA ALA A 127 4.89 -13.32 -6.72
C ALA A 127 4.50 -12.08 -5.90
N ILE A 128 5.49 -11.30 -5.47
CA ILE A 128 5.28 -10.07 -4.70
C ILE A 128 6.20 -8.97 -5.22
N ALA A 129 5.63 -7.84 -5.65
CA ALA A 129 6.36 -6.60 -5.85
C ALA A 129 6.04 -5.63 -4.71
N TYR A 130 7.03 -5.05 -4.07
CA TYR A 130 6.83 -4.19 -2.93
C TYR A 130 7.70 -2.94 -2.95
N MET A 131 7.19 -1.86 -2.41
CA MET A 131 7.84 -0.57 -2.35
C MET A 131 7.42 0.19 -1.09
N GLU A 132 8.33 0.96 -0.50
CA GLU A 132 8.11 1.76 0.72
C GLU A 132 7.29 0.99 1.77
N ALA A 133 7.76 -0.21 2.09
CA ALA A 133 7.03 -1.26 2.77
C ALA A 133 7.32 -1.29 4.28
N ILE A 134 6.31 -1.66 5.07
CA ILE A 134 6.47 -2.02 6.49
C ILE A 134 6.94 -3.48 6.55
N ALA A 135 8.26 -3.69 6.39
CA ALA A 135 8.85 -5.03 6.25
C ALA A 135 9.30 -5.66 7.57
N MET A 136 9.47 -4.84 8.61
CA MET A 136 9.88 -5.26 9.96
C MET A 136 9.45 -4.21 10.98
N PRO A 137 9.43 -4.53 12.30
CA PRO A 137 9.16 -3.53 13.33
C PRO A 137 10.17 -2.40 13.29
N MET A 138 9.69 -1.19 13.51
CA MET A 138 10.46 0.04 13.42
C MET A 138 10.97 0.48 14.79
N ARG A 139 12.02 1.29 14.76
CA ARG A 139 12.51 2.08 15.87
C ARG A 139 12.28 3.55 15.57
N TRP A 140 12.28 4.39 16.59
CA TRP A 140 12.13 5.82 16.36
C TRP A 140 13.23 6.39 15.47
N GLU A 141 14.46 5.88 15.58
CA GLU A 141 15.58 6.29 14.73
C GLU A 141 15.34 6.07 13.22
N ASP A 142 14.49 5.09 12.85
CA ASP A 142 14.17 4.81 11.44
C ASP A 142 13.36 5.94 10.78
N PHE A 143 12.66 6.75 11.57
CA PHE A 143 11.89 7.89 11.05
C PHE A 143 12.79 9.09 10.68
N GLY A 144 14.01 9.19 11.23
CA GLY A 144 14.90 10.31 10.95
C GLY A 144 14.25 11.67 11.27
N GLU A 145 14.31 12.61 10.33
CA GLU A 145 13.81 13.99 10.54
C GLU A 145 12.29 14.07 10.76
N VAL A 146 11.52 13.07 10.33
CA VAL A 146 10.06 13.06 10.51
C VAL A 146 9.61 12.43 11.83
N GLU A 147 10.53 11.93 12.65
CA GLU A 147 10.24 11.34 13.96
C GLU A 147 9.36 12.26 14.84
N PRO A 148 9.66 13.56 15.03
CA PRO A 148 8.87 14.41 15.91
C PRO A 148 7.41 14.54 15.47
N ILE A 149 7.16 14.56 14.16
CA ILE A 149 5.80 14.63 13.64
C ILE A 149 5.05 13.31 13.85
N PHE A 150 5.67 12.15 13.64
CA PHE A 150 5.04 10.86 13.88
C PHE A 150 4.76 10.60 15.36
N ARG A 151 5.64 11.02 16.27
CA ARG A 151 5.35 11.02 17.72
C ARG A 151 4.11 11.84 18.05
N ARG A 152 3.99 13.03 17.45
CA ARG A 152 2.82 13.90 17.65
C ARG A 152 1.54 13.29 17.07
N LEU A 153 1.57 12.73 15.86
CA LEU A 153 0.42 12.07 15.24
C LEU A 153 -0.09 10.87 16.07
N ARG A 154 0.78 10.20 16.80
CA ARG A 154 0.43 9.05 17.67
C ARG A 154 -0.07 9.50 19.06
N SER A 155 0.09 10.76 19.45
CA SER A 155 -0.37 11.33 20.71
C SER A 155 -1.81 11.84 20.63
N GLU A 156 -2.35 12.35 21.75
CA GLU A 156 -3.66 13.03 21.79
C GLU A 156 -3.72 14.24 20.86
N LYS A 157 -2.61 14.99 20.72
CA LYS A 157 -2.53 16.12 19.78
C LYS A 157 -2.71 15.71 18.33
N GLY A 158 -2.34 14.47 17.98
CA GLY A 158 -2.54 13.91 16.66
C GLY A 158 -4.01 13.79 16.29
N GLU A 159 -4.89 13.62 17.26
CA GLU A 159 -6.34 13.54 17.01
C GLU A 159 -6.87 14.88 16.46
N GLN A 160 -6.54 16.00 17.10
CA GLN A 160 -6.88 17.32 16.59
C GLN A 160 -6.29 17.56 15.18
N MET A 161 -5.01 17.31 15.01
CA MET A 161 -4.33 17.52 13.73
C MET A 161 -4.99 16.72 12.59
N ILE A 162 -5.30 15.47 12.84
CA ILE A 162 -5.83 14.59 11.79
C ILE A 162 -7.33 14.84 11.59
N LEU A 163 -8.13 14.83 12.66
CA LEU A 163 -9.57 14.91 12.53
C LEU A 163 -10.06 16.32 12.18
N GLU A 164 -9.43 17.39 12.71
CA GLU A 164 -9.86 18.77 12.43
C GLU A 164 -9.15 19.35 11.20
N GLU A 165 -7.84 19.13 11.06
CA GLU A 165 -7.02 19.78 10.02
C GLU A 165 -6.79 18.89 8.79
N ASN A 166 -7.24 17.63 8.80
CA ASN A 166 -6.96 16.64 7.76
C ASN A 166 -5.45 16.50 7.46
N PHE A 167 -4.63 16.63 8.48
CA PHE A 167 -3.18 16.84 8.39
C PHE A 167 -2.47 15.78 7.55
N PHE A 168 -2.93 14.52 7.58
CA PHE A 168 -2.31 13.46 6.82
C PHE A 168 -2.43 13.70 5.31
N VAL A 169 -3.61 14.10 4.83
CA VAL A 169 -3.87 14.40 3.41
C VAL A 169 -3.28 15.75 3.00
N GLU A 170 -3.38 16.75 3.88
CA GLU A 170 -2.99 18.13 3.51
C GLU A 170 -1.49 18.40 3.67
N ARG A 171 -0.77 17.62 4.49
CA ARG A 171 0.63 17.87 4.80
C ARG A 171 1.53 16.66 4.57
N ILE A 172 1.19 15.50 5.13
CA ILE A 172 2.05 14.31 5.02
C ILE A 172 2.10 13.81 3.59
N LEU A 173 0.96 13.63 2.94
CA LEU A 173 0.90 13.16 1.56
C LEU A 173 1.72 14.03 0.60
N PRO A 174 1.47 15.33 0.44
CA PRO A 174 2.24 16.16 -0.50
C PRO A 174 3.69 16.35 -0.07
N GLY A 175 3.99 16.31 1.24
CA GLY A 175 5.35 16.40 1.77
C GLY A 175 6.20 15.14 1.53
N ALA A 176 5.56 14.02 1.19
CA ALA A 176 6.20 12.74 0.92
C ALA A 176 6.22 12.37 -0.59
N ILE A 177 6.11 13.38 -1.46
CA ILE A 177 6.19 13.32 -2.92
C ILE A 177 7.17 14.39 -3.39
N LEU A 178 8.05 14.06 -4.33
CA LEU A 178 9.05 15.03 -4.86
C LEU A 178 8.42 16.05 -5.80
N ARG A 179 7.49 15.61 -6.65
CA ARG A 179 6.79 16.51 -7.55
C ARG A 179 5.65 17.22 -6.84
N LYS A 180 5.25 18.36 -7.34
CA LYS A 180 4.02 19.02 -6.87
C LYS A 180 2.80 18.33 -7.48
N LEU A 181 1.87 17.90 -6.64
CA LEU A 181 0.55 17.45 -7.08
C LEU A 181 -0.28 18.63 -7.63
N SER A 182 -1.04 18.39 -8.68
CA SER A 182 -2.02 19.33 -9.19
C SER A 182 -3.24 19.44 -8.25
N ASP A 183 -4.04 20.50 -8.42
CA ASP A 183 -5.28 20.67 -7.64
C ASP A 183 -6.26 19.51 -7.88
N GLN A 184 -6.30 18.95 -9.08
CA GLN A 184 -7.12 17.79 -9.41
C GLN A 184 -6.68 16.55 -8.65
N GLU A 185 -5.37 16.28 -8.59
CA GLU A 185 -4.82 15.15 -7.83
C GLU A 185 -5.06 15.33 -6.34
N MET A 186 -4.82 16.52 -5.80
CA MET A 186 -5.12 16.80 -4.39
C MET A 186 -6.62 16.67 -4.09
N SER A 187 -7.49 17.08 -5.01
CA SER A 187 -8.94 16.90 -4.85
C SER A 187 -9.33 15.43 -4.81
N ALA A 188 -8.70 14.58 -5.64
CA ALA A 188 -8.95 13.14 -5.63
C ALA A 188 -8.53 12.50 -4.28
N TYR A 189 -7.38 12.88 -3.73
CA TYR A 189 -6.93 12.41 -2.42
C TYR A 189 -7.75 12.95 -1.24
N ARG A 190 -8.31 14.16 -1.34
CA ARG A 190 -9.17 14.76 -0.32
C ARG A 190 -10.57 14.16 -0.28
N ALA A 191 -11.09 13.75 -1.45
CA ALA A 191 -12.49 13.36 -1.60
C ALA A 191 -12.98 12.33 -0.56
N PRO A 192 -12.22 11.28 -0.17
CA PRO A 192 -12.66 10.34 0.85
C PRO A 192 -12.73 10.92 2.26
N PHE A 193 -12.02 12.03 2.55
CA PHE A 193 -11.74 12.56 3.88
C PHE A 193 -12.28 13.97 4.11
N LEU A 194 -13.32 14.36 3.38
CA LEU A 194 -13.94 15.68 3.53
C LEU A 194 -14.61 15.85 4.89
N ALA A 195 -15.38 14.85 5.32
CA ALA A 195 -16.02 14.85 6.62
C ALA A 195 -15.03 14.44 7.73
N ARG A 196 -15.17 15.04 8.90
CA ARG A 196 -14.33 14.80 10.07
C ARG A 196 -14.25 13.32 10.44
N GLU A 197 -15.39 12.67 10.54
CA GLU A 197 -15.50 11.25 10.91
C GLU A 197 -14.93 10.30 9.84
N ALA A 198 -14.83 10.74 8.58
CA ALA A 198 -14.23 9.98 7.51
C ALA A 198 -12.68 9.92 7.62
N ARG A 199 -12.07 10.79 8.44
CA ARG A 199 -10.64 10.83 8.68
C ARG A 199 -10.17 9.83 9.73
N LEU A 200 -11.07 9.08 10.36
CA LEU A 200 -10.72 8.13 11.40
C LEU A 200 -9.70 7.04 10.95
N PRO A 201 -9.77 6.47 9.74
CA PRO A 201 -8.72 5.56 9.26
C PRO A 201 -7.32 6.21 9.27
N THR A 202 -7.23 7.48 8.83
CA THR A 202 -5.94 8.18 8.75
C THR A 202 -5.36 8.54 10.14
N LEU A 203 -6.19 8.55 11.17
CA LEU A 203 -5.79 8.67 12.57
C LEU A 203 -5.29 7.33 13.13
N VAL A 204 -5.99 6.25 12.81
CA VAL A 204 -5.67 4.92 13.37
C VAL A 204 -4.38 4.38 12.77
N TRP A 205 -4.17 4.48 11.47
CA TRP A 205 -3.01 3.92 10.79
C TRP A 205 -1.64 4.31 11.38
N PRO A 206 -1.30 5.58 11.63
CA PRO A 206 -0.02 5.93 12.24
C PRO A 206 0.14 5.39 13.66
N ARG A 207 -0.97 5.18 14.38
CA ARG A 207 -0.99 4.59 15.72
C ARG A 207 -0.77 3.07 15.72
N GLN A 208 -0.96 2.43 14.57
CA GLN A 208 -0.73 1.00 14.38
C GLN A 208 0.69 0.66 13.90
N ILE A 209 1.51 1.64 13.48
CA ILE A 209 2.89 1.37 13.09
C ILE A 209 3.62 0.72 14.27
N PRO A 210 4.22 -0.47 14.10
CA PRO A 210 4.89 -1.20 15.17
C PRO A 210 6.24 -0.54 15.48
N VAL A 211 6.24 0.40 16.42
CA VAL A 211 7.44 1.14 16.84
C VAL A 211 7.79 0.77 18.27
N GLU A 212 9.05 0.37 18.51
CA GLU A 212 9.56 -0.05 19.83
C GLU A 212 8.69 -1.13 20.50
N GLY A 213 8.13 -2.04 19.70
CA GLY A 213 7.31 -3.14 20.17
C GLY A 213 5.81 -2.82 20.34
N GLU A 214 5.39 -1.59 20.08
CA GLU A 214 3.99 -1.17 20.25
C GLU A 214 3.33 -0.67 18.94
N PRO A 215 2.08 -1.10 18.63
CA PRO A 215 1.25 -2.04 19.40
C PRO A 215 1.79 -3.49 19.34
N ALA A 216 1.72 -4.21 20.44
CA ALA A 216 2.34 -5.53 20.56
C ALA A 216 1.77 -6.58 19.58
N ASP A 217 0.45 -6.55 19.34
CA ASP A 217 -0.21 -7.45 18.40
C ASP A 217 0.25 -7.21 16.95
N VAL A 218 0.35 -5.96 16.51
CA VAL A 218 0.84 -5.62 15.17
C VAL A 218 2.34 -5.92 15.06
N THR A 219 3.12 -5.65 16.11
CA THR A 219 4.54 -6.00 16.16
C THR A 219 4.76 -7.48 15.92
N ALA A 220 4.03 -8.35 16.64
CA ALA A 220 4.12 -9.80 16.48
C ALA A 220 3.75 -10.26 15.06
N ILE A 221 2.74 -9.65 14.44
CA ILE A 221 2.34 -9.94 13.07
C ILE A 221 3.46 -9.55 12.08
N VAL A 222 4.03 -8.36 12.26
CA VAL A 222 5.11 -7.83 11.39
C VAL A 222 6.38 -8.68 11.52
N GLU A 223 6.75 -9.09 12.70
CA GLU A 223 7.87 -10.02 12.93
C GLU A 223 7.62 -11.38 12.25
N SER A 224 6.40 -11.91 12.40
CA SER A 224 6.02 -13.19 11.81
C SER A 224 6.16 -13.18 10.28
N TYR A 225 5.55 -12.19 9.60
CA TYR A 225 5.66 -12.15 8.14
C TYR A 225 7.06 -11.75 7.65
N GLY A 226 7.78 -10.88 8.37
CA GLY A 226 9.16 -10.54 8.05
C GLY A 226 10.08 -11.78 8.06
N LYS A 227 9.91 -12.63 9.07
CA LYS A 227 10.59 -13.93 9.16
C LYS A 227 10.16 -14.86 7.99
N ALA A 228 8.88 -14.94 7.70
CA ALA A 228 8.38 -15.76 6.59
C ALA A 228 8.94 -15.30 5.24
N MET A 229 8.95 -13.98 4.97
CA MET A 229 9.49 -13.42 3.72
C MET A 229 10.99 -13.62 3.58
N SER A 230 11.76 -13.57 4.68
CA SER A 230 13.20 -13.86 4.67
C SER A 230 13.55 -15.31 4.35
N GLN A 231 12.58 -16.21 4.42
CA GLN A 231 12.72 -17.64 4.11
C GLN A 231 11.97 -18.08 2.85
N SER A 232 11.14 -17.17 2.30
CA SER A 232 10.25 -17.50 1.18
C SER A 232 10.96 -17.48 -0.15
N ALA A 233 10.83 -18.57 -0.92
CA ALA A 233 11.31 -18.68 -2.29
C ALA A 233 10.38 -18.01 -3.32
N LEU A 234 9.29 -17.36 -2.92
CA LEU A 234 8.44 -16.59 -3.82
C LEU A 234 9.28 -15.57 -4.60
N PRO A 235 9.08 -15.43 -5.92
CA PRO A 235 9.67 -14.34 -6.69
C PRO A 235 9.30 -12.97 -6.09
N LYS A 236 10.28 -12.10 -5.91
CA LYS A 236 10.08 -10.76 -5.36
C LYS A 236 10.71 -9.69 -6.24
N LEU A 237 10.04 -8.56 -6.35
CA LEU A 237 10.61 -7.33 -6.87
C LEU A 237 10.61 -6.28 -5.76
N LEU A 238 11.79 -5.82 -5.39
CA LEU A 238 11.99 -4.70 -4.49
C LEU A 238 12.15 -3.41 -5.31
N VAL A 239 11.22 -2.48 -5.16
CA VAL A 239 11.33 -1.15 -5.75
C VAL A 239 11.82 -0.19 -4.67
N VAL A 240 13.02 0.34 -4.86
CA VAL A 240 13.70 1.24 -3.93
C VAL A 240 13.53 2.69 -4.39
N GLY A 241 12.96 3.53 -3.53
CA GLY A 241 12.92 4.98 -3.74
C GLY A 241 14.27 5.63 -3.48
N GLU A 242 14.67 6.57 -4.33
CA GLU A 242 15.81 7.45 -4.09
C GLU A 242 15.32 8.91 -4.03
N PRO A 243 15.35 9.53 -2.82
CA PRO A 243 15.96 9.08 -1.57
C PRO A 243 15.13 8.09 -0.72
N GLY A 244 13.85 7.84 -1.05
CA GLY A 244 12.97 6.97 -0.27
C GLY A 244 12.57 7.56 1.10
N ALA A 245 11.76 6.84 1.85
CA ALA A 245 11.32 7.26 3.18
C ALA A 245 11.36 6.12 4.22
N ILE A 246 10.75 4.96 3.93
CA ILE A 246 10.70 3.81 4.84
C ILE A 246 11.79 2.80 4.52
N LEU A 247 11.91 2.39 3.25
CA LEU A 247 12.89 1.40 2.81
C LEU A 247 14.28 2.03 2.67
N ARG A 248 14.90 2.32 3.81
CA ARG A 248 16.27 2.83 3.91
C ARG A 248 16.99 2.25 5.13
N GLY A 249 18.32 2.49 5.23
CA GLY A 249 19.13 2.01 6.35
C GLY A 249 18.93 0.52 6.63
N ARG A 250 18.79 0.16 7.90
CA ARG A 250 18.67 -1.23 8.36
C ARG A 250 17.47 -1.98 7.77
N ILE A 251 16.37 -1.27 7.48
CA ILE A 251 15.15 -1.89 6.91
C ILE A 251 15.44 -2.36 5.49
N LEU A 252 16.00 -1.49 4.65
CA LEU A 252 16.39 -1.82 3.28
C LEU A 252 17.45 -2.92 3.24
N GLU A 253 18.46 -2.84 4.09
CA GLU A 253 19.51 -3.86 4.22
C GLU A 253 18.95 -5.24 4.57
N SER A 254 17.93 -5.27 5.44
CA SER A 254 17.22 -6.51 5.79
C SER A 254 16.43 -7.06 4.62
N CYS A 255 15.68 -6.22 3.90
CA CYS A 255 14.91 -6.63 2.73
C CYS A 255 15.81 -7.18 1.60
N ARG A 256 16.98 -6.58 1.38
CA ARG A 256 17.96 -7.05 0.37
C ARG A 256 18.48 -8.45 0.60
N LYS A 257 18.35 -8.97 1.82
CA LYS A 257 18.74 -10.36 2.16
C LYS A 257 17.66 -11.39 1.83
N TRP A 258 16.48 -10.97 1.45
CA TRP A 258 15.40 -11.89 1.11
C TRP A 258 15.72 -12.67 -0.17
N PRO A 259 15.49 -13.98 -0.19
CA PRO A 259 15.83 -14.81 -1.35
C PRO A 259 14.90 -14.58 -2.53
N ASN A 260 15.38 -14.96 -3.73
CA ASN A 260 14.65 -14.90 -5.00
C ASN A 260 14.04 -13.50 -5.27
N GLN A 261 14.90 -12.49 -5.23
CA GLN A 261 14.51 -11.09 -5.33
C GLN A 261 15.35 -10.36 -6.36
N SER A 262 14.69 -9.58 -7.21
CA SER A 262 15.31 -8.53 -8.02
C SER A 262 15.06 -7.16 -7.37
N GLU A 263 15.92 -6.18 -7.70
CA GLU A 263 15.81 -4.80 -7.19
C GLU A 263 15.82 -3.83 -8.37
N VAL A 264 14.97 -2.82 -8.29
CA VAL A 264 14.99 -1.65 -9.16
C VAL A 264 14.95 -0.38 -8.32
N LYS A 265 15.67 0.65 -8.78
CA LYS A 265 15.69 1.96 -8.12
C LYS A 265 14.92 2.96 -8.95
N VAL A 266 14.12 3.78 -8.30
CA VAL A 266 13.34 4.84 -8.92
C VAL A 266 13.47 6.13 -8.11
N LYS A 267 13.33 7.27 -8.76
CA LYS A 267 13.33 8.56 -8.06
C LYS A 267 12.03 8.73 -7.29
N GLY A 268 12.08 9.05 -6.01
CA GLY A 268 10.87 9.31 -5.23
C GLY A 268 11.11 9.27 -3.73
N LEU A 269 10.11 9.77 -2.99
CA LEU A 269 10.05 9.68 -1.52
C LEU A 269 9.22 8.47 -1.08
N HIS A 270 8.09 8.70 -0.40
CA HIS A 270 7.23 7.61 0.06
C HIS A 270 6.22 7.18 -0.99
N PHE A 271 5.53 8.11 -1.63
CA PHE A 271 4.53 7.80 -2.67
C PHE A 271 5.22 7.74 -4.04
N LEU A 272 6.06 6.73 -4.24
CA LEU A 272 6.86 6.52 -5.45
C LEU A 272 6.01 6.49 -6.72
N GLN A 273 4.77 6.04 -6.61
CA GLN A 273 3.79 5.94 -7.69
C GLN A 273 3.40 7.31 -8.24
N GLU A 274 3.57 8.37 -7.46
CA GLU A 274 3.35 9.75 -7.91
C GLU A 274 4.61 10.36 -8.53
N ASP A 275 5.78 9.91 -8.12
CA ASP A 275 7.05 10.46 -8.62
C ASP A 275 7.56 9.74 -9.86
N SER A 276 7.47 8.41 -9.90
CA SER A 276 8.04 7.56 -10.96
C SER A 276 7.10 6.43 -11.40
N PRO A 277 5.82 6.73 -11.75
CA PRO A 277 4.85 5.69 -12.09
C PRO A 277 5.24 4.88 -13.33
N HIS A 278 5.91 5.49 -14.30
CA HIS A 278 6.24 4.86 -15.56
C HIS A 278 7.42 3.89 -15.42
N GLU A 279 8.42 4.27 -14.63
CA GLU A 279 9.56 3.42 -14.29
C GLU A 279 9.11 2.22 -13.45
N ILE A 280 8.22 2.45 -12.48
CA ILE A 280 7.60 1.38 -11.69
C ILE A 280 6.77 0.46 -12.57
N GLY A 281 5.93 1.03 -13.44
CA GLY A 281 5.09 0.27 -14.37
C GLY A 281 5.90 -0.63 -15.29
N ALA A 282 6.98 -0.10 -15.88
CA ALA A 282 7.87 -0.86 -16.74
C ALA A 282 8.59 -2.00 -15.97
N ALA A 283 9.09 -1.72 -14.76
CA ALA A 283 9.73 -2.73 -13.93
C ALA A 283 8.75 -3.85 -13.52
N LEU A 284 7.53 -3.50 -13.17
CA LEU A 284 6.47 -4.46 -12.85
C LEU A 284 6.09 -5.30 -14.06
N GLN A 285 6.02 -4.70 -15.25
CA GLN A 285 5.73 -5.41 -16.49
C GLN A 285 6.77 -6.49 -16.77
N GLU A 286 8.06 -6.17 -16.67
CA GLU A 286 9.14 -7.15 -16.85
C GLU A 286 9.13 -8.21 -15.74
N PHE A 287 8.86 -7.81 -14.50
CA PHE A 287 8.76 -8.74 -13.38
C PHE A 287 7.63 -9.75 -13.58
N VAL A 288 6.42 -9.31 -13.92
CA VAL A 288 5.25 -10.20 -14.12
C VAL A 288 5.51 -11.17 -15.27
N LYS A 289 6.13 -10.72 -16.38
CA LYS A 289 6.52 -11.61 -17.49
C LYS A 289 7.55 -12.67 -17.08
N SER A 290 8.40 -12.37 -16.10
CA SER A 290 9.45 -13.28 -15.62
C SER A 290 8.95 -14.33 -14.62
N VAL A 291 7.76 -14.13 -14.03
CA VAL A 291 7.17 -15.08 -13.08
C VAL A 291 6.72 -16.33 -13.83
N PRO A 292 7.18 -17.54 -13.42
CA PRO A 292 6.77 -18.77 -14.06
C PRO A 292 5.24 -18.95 -13.97
N GLN A 293 4.60 -19.13 -15.10
CA GLN A 293 3.18 -19.55 -15.13
C GLN A 293 3.09 -20.99 -14.64
N LYS A 294 2.20 -21.25 -13.70
CA LYS A 294 1.98 -22.59 -13.12
C LYS A 294 0.87 -23.31 -13.84
#